data_325bcd6bfa2607c916373630e74a702e
#
_entry.id   325bcd6bfa2607c916373630e74a702e
#
_cell.length_a   1.000
_cell.length_b   1.000
_cell.length_c   1.000
_cell.angle_alpha   90.00
_cell.angle_beta   90.00
_cell.angle_gamma   90.00
#
_symmetry.space_group_name_H-M   'P 1'
#
loop_
_entity.id
_entity.type
_entity.pdbx_description
1 polymer ?
#
loop_
_entity_poly.entity_id
_entity_poly.type
_entity_poly.pdbx_seq_one_letter_code
_entity_poly.pdbx_strand_id
1 'polypeptide(L)'
;CDELEGPRANTVRTDLRGVLPVDERTTEMEGQLNEMLVSHLPEKLLTKKLPCAADLVYIPYHGQHEEDDEAIRRGMAKSGTTHFHCYATLYTVKSNKRYTLALTLVRRSEKVLDLLQRLLDRVKGLEVGIKRLFLDRGFDNNAVIGYLKEQPFPTIIALTIRGKEGGTRALLKGRKSYVTTYTRRSTIYPTETFAVHVACKYAKGRYKRQGLCRFAYIVVGELSLHPLQIYHEYRLRFGIETSYRLMNLVRARTTSKSSTLRLLYVGVALTMLNLWVFVKWTRVARPRRGARQVLHRLLPLARWRLWLWEVVKQRQGFNMEIVVPSAA
;
A
#
# COMPACT_ATOMS: atom_id res chain seq x y z
N CYS A 1 -0.21 -17.05 33.90
CA CYS A 1 -0.54 -16.13 32.79
C CYS A 1 -1.43 -16.77 31.72
N ASP A 2 -2.33 -17.71 32.05
CA ASP A 2 -2.91 -18.60 31.04
C ASP A 2 -4.43 -18.73 31.02
N GLU A 3 -5.15 -17.74 31.55
CA GLU A 3 -6.61 -17.75 31.48
C GLU A 3 -7.16 -16.45 30.90
N LEU A 4 -6.76 -16.19 29.65
CA LEU A 4 -7.59 -15.38 28.78
C LEU A 4 -8.79 -16.26 28.38
N GLU A 5 -9.96 -15.99 28.92
CA GLU A 5 -11.24 -16.64 28.55
C GLU A 5 -11.62 -16.28 27.11
N GLY A 6 -10.94 -16.84 26.19
CA GLY A 6 -11.21 -16.75 24.76
C GLY A 6 -10.65 -17.99 24.08
N PRO A 7 -11.16 -18.37 22.91
CA PRO A 7 -10.63 -19.53 22.21
C PRO A 7 -9.14 -19.35 21.94
N ARG A 8 -8.38 -20.40 22.20
CA ARG A 8 -6.92 -20.41 21.94
C ARG A 8 -6.67 -20.08 20.48
N ALA A 9 -5.55 -19.41 20.19
CA ALA A 9 -5.19 -19.00 18.82
C ALA A 9 -5.22 -20.17 17.83
N ASN A 10 -4.89 -21.39 18.27
CA ASN A 10 -5.00 -22.60 17.46
C ASN A 10 -6.45 -22.99 17.15
N THR A 11 -7.36 -22.88 18.15
CA THR A 11 -8.79 -23.14 17.97
C THR A 11 -9.37 -22.17 16.94
N VAL A 12 -9.16 -20.87 17.13
CA VAL A 12 -9.59 -19.84 16.16
C VAL A 12 -9.05 -20.14 14.76
N ARG A 13 -7.79 -20.56 14.67
CA ARG A 13 -7.19 -20.90 13.36
C ARG A 13 -7.82 -22.15 12.74
N THR A 14 -8.17 -23.15 13.54
CA THR A 14 -8.83 -24.38 13.08
C THR A 14 -10.24 -24.07 12.61
N ASP A 15 -10.99 -23.32 13.38
CA ASP A 15 -12.36 -22.88 13.04
C ASP A 15 -12.34 -22.02 11.75
N LEU A 16 -11.43 -21.05 11.66
CA LEU A 16 -11.26 -20.27 10.45
C LEU A 16 -10.90 -21.14 9.22
N ARG A 17 -10.13 -22.19 9.39
CA ARG A 17 -9.83 -23.14 8.29
C ARG A 17 -11.05 -23.94 7.86
N GLY A 18 -11.93 -24.28 8.78
CA GLY A 18 -13.18 -24.98 8.50
C GLY A 18 -14.23 -24.12 7.80
N VAL A 19 -14.21 -22.83 8.08
CA VAL A 19 -15.17 -21.85 7.53
C VAL A 19 -14.63 -21.14 6.29
N LEU A 20 -13.31 -20.91 6.24
CA LEU A 20 -12.69 -20.25 5.08
C LEU A 20 -12.65 -21.21 3.89
N PRO A 21 -13.10 -20.76 2.75
CA PRO A 21 -13.03 -21.57 1.53
C PRO A 21 -11.58 -21.92 1.20
N VAL A 22 -11.39 -23.13 0.68
CA VAL A 22 -10.17 -23.58 0.04
C VAL A 22 -9.80 -22.58 -1.08
N ASP A 23 -8.57 -22.55 -1.53
CA ASP A 23 -7.97 -21.54 -2.44
C ASP A 23 -8.81 -21.11 -3.66
N GLU A 24 -9.79 -21.91 -4.09
CA GLU A 24 -10.75 -21.58 -5.16
C GLU A 24 -11.59 -20.32 -4.89
N ARG A 25 -11.79 -19.94 -3.63
CA ARG A 25 -12.58 -18.74 -3.23
C ARG A 25 -11.74 -17.55 -2.78
N THR A 26 -10.46 -17.52 -3.09
CA THR A 26 -9.60 -16.37 -2.75
C THR A 26 -10.13 -15.08 -3.39
N THR A 27 -10.71 -15.15 -4.58
CA THR A 27 -11.31 -14.01 -5.28
C THR A 27 -12.56 -13.47 -4.57
N GLU A 28 -13.40 -14.35 -4.03
CA GLU A 28 -14.58 -13.97 -3.23
C GLU A 28 -14.16 -13.28 -1.95
N MET A 29 -13.21 -13.87 -1.22
CA MET A 29 -12.61 -13.26 -0.02
C MET A 29 -12.00 -11.89 -0.32
N GLU A 30 -11.30 -11.75 -1.44
CA GLU A 30 -10.75 -10.47 -1.87
C GLU A 30 -11.86 -9.44 -2.12
N GLY A 31 -13.00 -9.86 -2.70
CA GLY A 31 -14.19 -9.02 -2.88
C GLY A 31 -14.71 -8.51 -1.54
N GLN A 32 -15.03 -9.41 -0.63
CA GLN A 32 -15.54 -9.08 0.72
C GLN A 32 -14.60 -8.17 1.51
N LEU A 33 -13.29 -8.42 1.45
CA LEU A 33 -12.29 -7.57 2.10
C LEU A 33 -12.24 -6.16 1.50
N ASN A 34 -12.40 -6.03 0.19
CA ASN A 34 -12.45 -4.72 -0.45
C ASN A 34 -13.73 -3.95 -0.09
N GLU A 35 -14.87 -4.59 0.01
CA GLU A 35 -16.10 -3.98 0.53
C GLU A 35 -15.91 -3.50 1.96
N MET A 36 -15.34 -4.34 2.82
CA MET A 36 -15.04 -3.99 4.20
C MET A 36 -14.06 -2.80 4.33
N LEU A 37 -13.06 -2.71 3.46
CA LEU A 37 -12.08 -1.61 3.44
C LEU A 37 -12.74 -0.25 3.22
N VAL A 38 -13.80 -0.20 2.43
CA VAL A 38 -14.45 1.05 2.01
C VAL A 38 -15.73 1.37 2.77
N SER A 39 -16.32 0.40 3.46
CA SER A 39 -17.60 0.54 4.17
C SER A 39 -17.65 1.68 5.19
N HIS A 40 -16.50 2.10 5.70
CA HIS A 40 -16.40 3.17 6.72
C HIS A 40 -15.60 4.38 6.24
N LEU A 41 -15.42 4.54 4.93
CA LEU A 41 -14.78 5.73 4.39
C LEU A 41 -15.70 6.95 4.55
N PRO A 42 -15.14 8.14 4.87
CA PRO A 42 -15.96 9.34 4.92
C PRO A 42 -16.56 9.64 3.55
N GLU A 43 -17.87 9.88 3.46
CA GLU A 43 -18.58 10.23 2.21
C GLU A 43 -17.90 11.38 1.46
N LYS A 44 -17.44 12.40 2.20
CA LYS A 44 -16.68 13.53 1.63
C LYS A 44 -15.37 13.13 0.96
N LEU A 45 -14.89 11.92 1.21
CA LEU A 45 -13.72 11.37 0.53
C LEU A 45 -14.14 10.83 -0.85
N LEU A 46 -15.29 10.17 -0.92
CA LEU A 46 -15.81 9.51 -2.13
C LEU A 46 -16.24 10.52 -3.20
N THR A 47 -16.71 11.71 -2.79
CA THR A 47 -17.19 12.75 -3.71
C THR A 47 -16.08 13.62 -4.33
N LYS A 48 -14.81 13.38 -4.03
CA LYS A 48 -13.68 14.23 -4.48
C LYS A 48 -12.68 13.45 -5.29
N LYS A 49 -12.11 14.11 -6.31
CA LYS A 49 -10.91 13.58 -6.97
C LYS A 49 -9.72 13.60 -5.99
N LEU A 50 -9.12 12.43 -5.76
CA LEU A 50 -8.07 12.23 -4.77
C LEU A 50 -6.73 11.89 -5.43
N PRO A 51 -5.61 12.40 -4.90
CA PRO A 51 -4.32 11.86 -5.24
C PRO A 51 -4.20 10.45 -4.64
N CYS A 52 -3.90 9.48 -5.49
CA CYS A 52 -3.80 8.07 -5.13
C CYS A 52 -2.41 7.52 -5.44
N ALA A 53 -2.03 6.44 -4.81
CA ALA A 53 -0.84 5.68 -5.17
C ALA A 53 -1.11 4.18 -5.08
N ALA A 54 -0.46 3.42 -5.95
CA ALA A 54 -0.42 1.97 -5.85
C ALA A 54 0.99 1.51 -5.48
N ASP A 55 1.05 0.45 -4.71
CA ASP A 55 2.31 -0.13 -4.26
C ASP A 55 2.16 -1.62 -3.91
N LEU A 56 3.28 -2.32 -3.88
CA LEU A 56 3.40 -3.73 -3.58
C LEU A 56 3.98 -3.95 -2.19
N VAL A 57 3.36 -4.83 -1.41
CA VAL A 57 3.92 -5.26 -0.14
C VAL A 57 4.32 -6.73 -0.20
N TYR A 58 5.57 -7.02 0.15
CA TYR A 58 6.14 -8.35 0.20
C TYR A 58 6.21 -8.81 1.65
N ILE A 59 5.46 -9.85 1.99
CA ILE A 59 5.48 -10.47 3.32
C ILE A 59 6.33 -11.73 3.23
N PRO A 60 7.46 -11.80 3.96
CA PRO A 60 8.37 -12.94 3.91
C PRO A 60 7.66 -14.26 4.21
N TYR A 61 7.99 -15.29 3.45
CA TYR A 61 7.53 -16.65 3.63
C TYR A 61 8.74 -17.57 3.85
N HIS A 62 8.72 -18.32 4.92
CA HIS A 62 9.82 -19.23 5.33
C HIS A 62 9.41 -20.70 5.32
N GLY A 63 8.17 -21.00 4.88
CA GLY A 63 7.69 -22.38 4.79
C GLY A 63 8.20 -23.09 3.54
N GLN A 64 8.02 -24.39 3.51
CA GLN A 64 8.15 -25.16 2.28
C GLN A 64 7.02 -24.77 1.32
N HIS A 65 7.34 -24.62 0.06
CA HIS A 65 6.40 -24.27 -1.01
C HIS A 65 6.63 -25.23 -2.17
N GLU A 66 5.59 -25.48 -2.92
CA GLU A 66 5.67 -26.22 -4.18
C GLU A 66 6.20 -25.29 -5.27
N GLU A 67 6.86 -25.82 -6.29
CA GLU A 67 7.50 -24.98 -7.32
C GLU A 67 6.48 -24.19 -8.15
N ASP A 68 5.25 -24.66 -8.26
CA ASP A 68 4.12 -24.08 -8.97
C ASP A 68 3.14 -23.31 -8.08
N ASP A 69 3.45 -23.11 -6.80
CA ASP A 69 2.60 -22.33 -5.89
C ASP A 69 2.45 -20.88 -6.38
N GLU A 70 1.32 -20.58 -6.99
CA GLU A 70 0.97 -19.26 -7.53
C GLU A 70 0.85 -18.17 -6.45
N ALA A 71 0.64 -18.54 -5.19
CA ALA A 71 0.56 -17.59 -4.08
C ALA A 71 1.94 -17.10 -3.60
N ILE A 72 3.02 -17.78 -4.00
CA ILE A 72 4.38 -17.47 -3.57
C ILE A 72 5.17 -16.83 -4.71
N ARG A 73 5.47 -15.56 -4.55
CA ARG A 73 6.26 -14.78 -5.52
C ARG A 73 7.72 -14.72 -5.10
N ARG A 74 8.63 -14.91 -6.06
CA ARG A 74 10.06 -14.69 -5.84
C ARG A 74 10.38 -13.19 -5.89
N GLY A 75 11.30 -12.76 -5.04
CA GLY A 75 11.78 -11.38 -4.99
C GLY A 75 13.22 -11.29 -4.49
N MET A 76 13.74 -10.07 -4.39
CA MET A 76 15.05 -9.84 -3.80
C MET A 76 15.08 -10.35 -2.36
N ALA A 77 16.18 -10.96 -1.96
CA ALA A 77 16.36 -11.50 -0.61
C ALA A 77 16.05 -10.44 0.46
N LYS A 78 15.13 -10.78 1.36
CA LYS A 78 14.72 -9.93 2.48
C LYS A 78 14.35 -10.79 3.68
N SER A 79 14.86 -10.45 4.86
CA SER A 79 14.57 -11.19 6.10
C SER A 79 14.85 -12.69 5.98
N GLY A 80 15.94 -13.08 5.30
CA GLY A 80 16.39 -14.47 5.19
C GLY A 80 15.64 -15.34 4.17
N THR A 81 14.78 -14.76 3.32
CA THR A 81 14.07 -15.50 2.27
C THR A 81 14.02 -14.73 0.96
N THR A 82 13.83 -15.46 -0.15
CA THR A 82 13.53 -14.91 -1.49
C THR A 82 12.07 -15.17 -1.90
N HIS A 83 11.26 -15.75 -1.00
CA HIS A 83 9.87 -16.14 -1.24
C HIS A 83 8.92 -15.30 -0.40
N PHE A 84 7.86 -14.80 -1.04
CA PHE A 84 6.95 -13.83 -0.42
C PHE A 84 5.51 -14.08 -0.83
N HIS A 85 4.58 -13.92 0.12
CA HIS A 85 3.22 -13.56 -0.23
C HIS A 85 3.21 -12.07 -0.58
N CYS A 86 2.79 -11.78 -1.79
CA CYS A 86 2.78 -10.41 -2.32
C CYS A 86 1.34 -9.90 -2.41
N TYR A 87 1.14 -8.67 -1.96
CA TYR A 87 -0.14 -7.97 -2.05
C TYR A 87 0.07 -6.63 -2.69
N ALA A 88 -0.89 -6.19 -3.49
CA ALA A 88 -0.92 -4.84 -4.01
C ALA A 88 -2.05 -4.06 -3.37
N THR A 89 -1.81 -2.79 -3.10
CA THR A 89 -2.82 -1.89 -2.57
C THR A 89 -2.85 -0.59 -3.36
N LEU A 90 -4.06 -0.03 -3.48
CA LEU A 90 -4.26 1.35 -3.91
C LEU A 90 -4.81 2.15 -2.73
N TYR A 91 -4.23 3.31 -2.48
CA TYR A 91 -4.54 4.13 -1.31
C TYR A 91 -4.51 5.62 -1.63
N THR A 92 -5.19 6.42 -0.79
CA THR A 92 -5.16 7.88 -0.91
C THR A 92 -3.86 8.45 -0.37
N VAL A 93 -3.29 9.42 -1.11
CA VAL A 93 -2.02 10.07 -0.76
C VAL A 93 -2.31 11.43 -0.15
N LYS A 94 -2.74 11.47 1.10
CA LYS A 94 -2.90 12.72 1.85
C LYS A 94 -2.16 12.62 3.18
N SER A 95 -1.40 13.66 3.52
CA SER A 95 -0.67 13.67 4.79
C SER A 95 -1.61 13.35 5.95
N ASN A 96 -1.24 12.35 6.76
CA ASN A 96 -1.99 11.88 7.93
C ASN A 96 -3.43 11.37 7.67
N LYS A 97 -3.89 11.30 6.42
CA LYS A 97 -5.21 10.78 6.01
C LYS A 97 -5.04 9.78 4.88
N ARG A 98 -4.37 8.68 5.14
CA ARG A 98 -4.21 7.61 4.15
C ARG A 98 -5.24 6.55 4.43
N TYR A 99 -6.07 6.30 3.41
CA TYR A 99 -7.02 5.20 3.41
C TYR A 99 -6.65 4.24 2.30
N THR A 100 -6.59 2.97 2.60
CA THR A 100 -6.51 1.92 1.58
C THR A 100 -7.88 1.79 0.92
N LEU A 101 -7.92 1.92 -0.39
CA LEU A 101 -9.15 1.85 -1.20
C LEU A 101 -9.33 0.49 -1.84
N ALA A 102 -8.23 -0.18 -2.19
CA ALA A 102 -8.25 -1.50 -2.80
C ALA A 102 -7.07 -2.34 -2.33
N LEU A 103 -7.31 -3.64 -2.23
CA LEU A 103 -6.35 -4.69 -1.90
C LEU A 103 -6.50 -5.83 -2.90
N THR A 104 -5.40 -6.40 -3.36
CA THR A 104 -5.42 -7.62 -4.16
C THR A 104 -4.21 -8.51 -3.85
N LEU A 105 -4.42 -9.82 -3.88
CA LEU A 105 -3.33 -10.81 -3.86
C LEU A 105 -2.61 -10.79 -5.20
N VAL A 106 -1.29 -10.79 -5.18
CA VAL A 106 -0.45 -10.83 -6.38
C VAL A 106 0.03 -12.24 -6.61
N ARG A 107 -0.39 -12.85 -7.70
CA ARG A 107 0.03 -14.19 -8.09
C ARG A 107 1.42 -14.17 -8.73
N ARG A 108 2.11 -15.31 -8.70
CA ARG A 108 3.47 -15.46 -9.22
C ARG A 108 3.55 -15.12 -10.71
N SER A 109 2.64 -15.66 -11.51
CA SER A 109 2.56 -15.50 -12.96
C SER A 109 2.00 -14.14 -13.41
N GLU A 110 1.38 -13.38 -12.50
CA GLU A 110 0.64 -12.16 -12.82
C GLU A 110 1.54 -11.02 -13.27
N LYS A 111 1.19 -10.39 -14.39
CA LYS A 111 1.88 -9.20 -14.89
C LYS A 111 1.48 -7.96 -14.10
N VAL A 112 2.41 -7.01 -14.01
CA VAL A 112 2.20 -5.75 -13.28
C VAL A 112 1.06 -4.92 -13.89
N LEU A 113 0.82 -5.03 -15.20
CA LEU A 113 -0.29 -4.36 -15.87
C LEU A 113 -1.64 -4.91 -15.39
N ASP A 114 -1.82 -6.23 -15.40
CA ASP A 114 -3.08 -6.88 -15.00
C ASP A 114 -3.44 -6.53 -13.55
N LEU A 115 -2.40 -6.51 -12.70
CA LEU A 115 -2.49 -6.08 -11.32
C LEU A 115 -2.97 -4.62 -11.17
N LEU A 116 -2.37 -3.71 -11.95
CA LEU A 116 -2.74 -2.30 -11.91
C LEU A 116 -4.17 -2.08 -12.41
N GLN A 117 -4.56 -2.76 -13.49
CA GLN A 117 -5.91 -2.72 -14.01
C GLN A 117 -6.92 -3.17 -12.95
N ARG A 118 -6.71 -4.32 -12.32
CA ARG A 118 -7.57 -4.85 -11.26
C ARG A 118 -7.73 -3.89 -10.08
N LEU A 119 -6.65 -3.22 -9.65
CA LEU A 119 -6.73 -2.20 -8.59
C LEU A 119 -7.53 -0.97 -9.02
N LEU A 120 -7.33 -0.50 -10.26
CA LEU A 120 -8.01 0.67 -10.79
C LEU A 120 -9.50 0.41 -11.03
N ASP A 121 -9.86 -0.78 -11.54
CA ASP A 121 -11.25 -1.18 -11.77
C ASP A 121 -12.03 -1.24 -10.44
N ARG A 122 -11.41 -1.73 -9.36
CA ARG A 122 -12.03 -1.71 -8.05
C ARG A 122 -12.29 -0.28 -7.56
N VAL A 123 -11.35 0.63 -7.73
CA VAL A 123 -11.52 2.03 -7.32
C VAL A 123 -12.54 2.75 -8.22
N LYS A 124 -12.59 2.43 -9.51
CA LYS A 124 -13.61 2.93 -10.43
C LYS A 124 -15.02 2.51 -10.00
N GLY A 125 -15.20 1.26 -9.55
CA GLY A 125 -16.46 0.75 -8.99
C GLY A 125 -16.91 1.47 -7.71
N LEU A 126 -16.00 2.19 -7.00
CA LEU A 126 -16.31 3.00 -5.83
C LEU A 126 -16.73 4.43 -6.15
N GLU A 127 -16.78 4.81 -7.42
CA GLU A 127 -17.02 6.18 -7.90
C GLU A 127 -16.00 7.22 -7.36
N VAL A 128 -14.88 6.78 -6.82
CA VAL A 128 -13.80 7.65 -6.33
C VAL A 128 -13.01 8.19 -7.52
N GLY A 129 -13.09 9.49 -7.73
CA GLY A 129 -12.29 10.14 -8.75
C GLY A 129 -10.80 10.16 -8.40
N ILE A 130 -9.95 9.72 -9.32
CA ILE A 130 -8.50 9.85 -9.18
C ILE A 130 -8.09 11.22 -9.74
N LYS A 131 -7.50 12.06 -8.88
CA LYS A 131 -6.92 13.34 -9.29
C LYS A 131 -5.57 13.15 -9.96
N ARG A 132 -4.78 12.21 -9.46
CA ARG A 132 -3.43 11.87 -9.89
C ARG A 132 -3.00 10.54 -9.29
N LEU A 133 -2.32 9.72 -10.08
CA LEU A 133 -1.80 8.44 -9.63
C LEU A 133 -0.27 8.51 -9.46
N PHE A 134 0.25 7.93 -8.39
CA PHE A 134 1.68 7.80 -8.12
C PHE A 134 2.05 6.32 -8.10
N LEU A 135 3.05 5.95 -8.88
CA LEU A 135 3.52 4.57 -9.00
C LEU A 135 5.03 4.50 -8.74
N ASP A 136 5.47 3.39 -8.19
CA ASP A 136 6.90 3.16 -7.99
C ASP A 136 7.60 2.66 -9.28
N ARG A 137 8.90 2.38 -9.16
CA ARG A 137 9.70 1.87 -10.27
C ARG A 137 9.28 0.49 -10.75
N GLY A 138 8.61 -0.30 -9.92
CA GLY A 138 8.09 -1.61 -10.30
C GLY A 138 7.04 -1.55 -11.41
N PHE A 139 6.38 -0.40 -11.55
CA PHE A 139 5.40 -0.14 -12.61
C PHE A 139 6.02 0.50 -13.88
N ASP A 140 7.33 0.75 -13.91
CA ASP A 140 8.00 1.40 -15.04
C ASP A 140 8.28 0.42 -16.18
N ASN A 141 7.24 0.11 -16.96
CA ASN A 141 7.34 -0.67 -18.21
C ASN A 141 6.40 -0.12 -19.29
N ASN A 142 6.65 -0.49 -20.56
CA ASN A 142 5.92 0.06 -21.71
C ASN A 142 4.43 -0.30 -21.69
N ALA A 143 4.07 -1.51 -21.30
CA ALA A 143 2.66 -1.92 -21.25
C ALA A 143 1.85 -1.07 -20.25
N VAL A 144 2.42 -0.79 -19.07
CA VAL A 144 1.80 0.09 -18.07
C VAL A 144 1.70 1.52 -18.60
N ILE A 145 2.76 2.04 -19.23
CA ILE A 145 2.76 3.41 -19.77
C ILE A 145 1.70 3.56 -20.86
N GLY A 146 1.61 2.60 -21.79
CA GLY A 146 0.59 2.58 -22.85
C GLY A 146 -0.82 2.61 -22.28
N TYR A 147 -1.11 1.72 -21.33
CA TYR A 147 -2.40 1.69 -20.64
C TYR A 147 -2.74 3.00 -19.90
N LEU A 148 -1.75 3.61 -19.25
CA LEU A 148 -1.96 4.84 -18.48
C LEU A 148 -2.19 6.07 -19.37
N LYS A 149 -1.78 6.06 -20.63
CA LYS A 149 -2.10 7.12 -21.60
C LYS A 149 -3.60 7.22 -21.93
N GLU A 150 -4.32 6.12 -21.78
CA GLU A 150 -5.76 6.04 -22.00
C GLU A 150 -6.58 6.42 -20.77
N GLN A 151 -5.93 6.65 -19.62
CA GLN A 151 -6.65 6.95 -18.39
C GLN A 151 -6.98 8.46 -18.28
N PRO A 152 -8.14 8.83 -17.69
CA PRO A 152 -8.59 10.22 -17.58
C PRO A 152 -7.89 11.02 -16.47
N PHE A 153 -6.76 10.55 -15.97
CA PHE A 153 -6.01 11.21 -14.89
C PHE A 153 -4.50 11.10 -15.13
N PRO A 154 -3.74 12.13 -14.79
CA PRO A 154 -2.29 12.10 -14.93
C PRO A 154 -1.64 11.14 -13.92
N THR A 155 -0.56 10.49 -14.38
CA THR A 155 0.22 9.55 -13.56
C THR A 155 1.68 9.97 -13.51
N ILE A 156 2.28 9.82 -12.33
CA ILE A 156 3.71 10.04 -12.10
C ILE A 156 4.33 8.72 -11.65
N ILE A 157 5.31 8.24 -12.43
CA ILE A 157 6.06 7.00 -12.14
C ILE A 157 7.51 7.36 -11.87
N ALA A 158 8.14 6.79 -10.86
CA ALA A 158 9.58 6.94 -10.70
C ALA A 158 10.32 6.22 -11.84
N LEU A 159 11.14 6.94 -12.58
CA LEU A 159 11.90 6.38 -13.70
C LEU A 159 12.97 5.40 -13.20
N THR A 160 13.00 4.22 -13.79
CA THR A 160 14.07 3.25 -13.59
C THR A 160 15.32 3.67 -14.35
N ILE A 161 16.42 3.87 -13.63
CA ILE A 161 17.68 4.28 -14.23
C ILE A 161 18.42 3.05 -14.72
N ARG A 162 18.58 2.97 -16.05
CA ARG A 162 19.23 1.85 -16.77
C ARG A 162 20.39 2.37 -17.60
N GLY A 163 21.35 1.47 -17.85
CA GLY A 163 22.58 1.76 -18.60
C GLY A 163 23.74 2.22 -17.72
N LYS A 164 24.96 2.04 -18.20
CA LYS A 164 26.20 2.52 -17.55
C LYS A 164 26.38 4.02 -17.82
N GLU A 165 26.38 4.42 -19.09
CA GLU A 165 26.52 5.81 -19.57
C GLU A 165 25.32 6.26 -20.42
N GLY A 166 24.70 5.34 -21.16
CA GLY A 166 23.54 5.55 -22.01
C GLY A 166 22.19 5.27 -21.34
N GLY A 167 21.17 5.05 -22.17
CA GLY A 167 19.81 4.76 -21.73
C GLY A 167 19.20 5.88 -20.88
N THR A 168 18.38 5.52 -19.90
CA THR A 168 17.75 6.51 -19.01
C THR A 168 18.74 7.19 -18.05
N ARG A 169 19.94 6.63 -17.86
CA ARG A 169 21.02 7.28 -17.10
C ARG A 169 21.52 8.55 -17.77
N ALA A 170 21.59 8.58 -19.09
CA ALA A 170 21.99 9.76 -19.84
C ALA A 170 21.09 10.99 -19.59
N LEU A 171 19.87 10.77 -19.11
CA LEU A 171 18.95 11.85 -18.72
C LEU A 171 19.33 12.51 -17.38
N LEU A 172 20.17 11.88 -16.55
CA LEU A 172 20.56 12.44 -15.24
C LEU A 172 21.78 13.36 -15.33
N LYS A 173 21.70 14.37 -16.19
CA LYS A 173 22.78 15.34 -16.42
C LYS A 173 22.34 16.77 -16.14
N GLY A 174 23.32 17.69 -16.15
CA GLY A 174 23.04 19.10 -15.92
C GLY A 174 22.88 19.46 -14.43
N ARG A 175 22.68 20.74 -14.15
CA ARG A 175 22.53 21.30 -12.80
C ARG A 175 21.16 21.93 -12.53
N LYS A 176 20.35 22.09 -13.57
CA LYS A 176 18.99 22.65 -13.50
C LYS A 176 17.95 21.55 -13.73
N SER A 177 16.80 21.72 -13.11
CA SER A 177 15.64 20.86 -13.39
C SER A 177 15.11 21.13 -14.79
N TYR A 178 14.69 20.07 -15.49
CA TYR A 178 14.22 20.19 -16.88
C TYR A 178 13.21 19.09 -17.22
N VAL A 179 12.52 19.28 -18.34
CA VAL A 179 11.63 18.32 -18.93
C VAL A 179 12.20 17.90 -20.28
N THR A 180 12.10 16.64 -20.60
CA THR A 180 12.50 16.08 -21.89
C THR A 180 11.58 14.94 -22.27
N THR A 181 11.68 14.49 -23.50
CA THR A 181 10.96 13.32 -24.01
C THR A 181 11.93 12.14 -24.13
N TYR A 182 11.45 10.96 -23.83
CA TYR A 182 12.22 9.73 -23.96
C TYR A 182 11.41 8.69 -24.71
N THR A 183 12.01 8.06 -25.73
CA THR A 183 11.43 6.96 -26.48
C THR A 183 12.08 5.66 -26.03
N ARG A 184 11.29 4.74 -25.51
CA ARG A 184 11.74 3.43 -25.05
C ARG A 184 11.29 2.36 -26.04
N ARG A 185 12.25 1.75 -26.71
CA ARG A 185 12.04 0.55 -27.52
C ARG A 185 11.95 -0.67 -26.62
N SER A 186 11.11 -1.62 -26.99
CA SER A 186 10.97 -2.92 -26.33
C SER A 186 10.83 -4.01 -27.39
N THR A 187 11.33 -5.19 -27.10
CA THR A 187 11.15 -6.38 -27.95
C THR A 187 9.84 -7.10 -27.67
N ILE A 188 9.22 -6.84 -26.51
CA ILE A 188 8.03 -7.56 -26.03
C ILE A 188 6.78 -6.67 -26.12
N TYR A 189 6.93 -5.37 -25.93
CA TYR A 189 5.85 -4.39 -25.88
C TYR A 189 6.01 -3.33 -26.96
N PRO A 190 4.94 -2.64 -27.34
CA PRO A 190 5.04 -1.48 -28.24
C PRO A 190 6.08 -0.46 -27.76
N THR A 191 6.69 0.24 -28.71
CA THR A 191 7.58 1.37 -28.41
C THR A 191 6.79 2.50 -27.79
N GLU A 192 7.23 3.03 -26.65
CA GLU A 192 6.56 4.09 -25.95
C GLU A 192 7.40 5.36 -25.87
N THR A 193 6.77 6.49 -26.18
CA THR A 193 7.33 7.83 -26.03
C THR A 193 6.58 8.56 -24.92
N PHE A 194 7.31 9.10 -23.95
CA PHE A 194 6.74 9.74 -22.77
C PHE A 194 7.61 10.90 -22.28
N ALA A 195 6.97 11.83 -21.54
CA ALA A 195 7.66 12.94 -20.90
C ALA A 195 8.43 12.47 -19.66
N VAL A 196 9.66 12.95 -19.53
CA VAL A 196 10.51 12.72 -18.36
C VAL A 196 10.85 14.06 -17.71
N HIS A 197 10.45 14.18 -16.45
CA HIS A 197 10.75 15.34 -15.61
C HIS A 197 11.95 15.02 -14.72
N VAL A 198 13.04 15.75 -14.91
CA VAL A 198 14.27 15.60 -14.11
C VAL A 198 14.33 16.73 -13.08
N ALA A 199 14.16 16.38 -11.82
CA ALA A 199 14.28 17.31 -10.70
C ALA A 199 15.70 17.32 -10.16
N CYS A 200 16.35 18.46 -10.19
CA CYS A 200 17.67 18.68 -9.63
C CYS A 200 17.53 19.36 -8.27
N LYS A 201 18.06 18.74 -7.22
CA LYS A 201 18.02 19.27 -5.86
C LYS A 201 19.38 19.18 -5.20
N TYR A 202 19.80 20.28 -4.57
CA TYR A 202 20.97 20.26 -3.72
C TYR A 202 20.60 19.62 -2.38
N ALA A 203 21.26 18.53 -2.03
CA ALA A 203 21.12 17.93 -0.72
C ALA A 203 21.88 18.77 0.30
N LYS A 204 21.16 19.45 1.18
CA LYS A 204 21.72 19.95 2.44
C LYS A 204 21.87 18.75 3.37
N GLY A 205 22.93 17.97 3.25
CA GLY A 205 23.13 16.76 4.03
C GLY A 205 24.35 16.88 4.93
N ARG A 206 24.35 16.04 5.97
CA ARG A 206 25.42 15.84 6.97
C ARG A 206 26.80 15.56 6.36
N TYR A 207 26.83 15.15 5.10
CA TYR A 207 28.05 14.85 4.36
C TYR A 207 28.19 15.80 3.18
N LYS A 208 29.17 16.69 3.24
CA LYS A 208 29.56 17.63 2.16
C LYS A 208 29.79 16.99 0.77
N ARG A 209 29.81 15.64 0.69
CA ARG A 209 29.98 14.85 -0.53
C ARG A 209 28.71 14.62 -1.34
N GLN A 210 27.52 14.84 -0.80
CA GLN A 210 26.26 14.72 -1.54
C GLN A 210 25.85 16.09 -2.07
N GLY A 211 26.50 16.52 -3.14
CA GLY A 211 26.16 17.78 -3.79
C GLY A 211 24.78 17.75 -4.43
N LEU A 212 24.72 17.64 -5.74
CA LEU A 212 23.51 17.67 -6.53
C LEU A 212 22.90 16.29 -6.70
N CYS A 213 21.66 16.12 -6.22
CA CYS A 213 20.86 14.93 -6.47
C CYS A 213 19.90 15.16 -7.65
N ARG A 214 19.75 14.17 -8.50
CA ARG A 214 18.82 14.18 -9.64
C ARG A 214 17.80 13.08 -9.49
N PHE A 215 16.53 13.44 -9.64
CA PHE A 215 15.40 12.52 -9.56
C PHE A 215 14.62 12.61 -10.87
N ALA A 216 14.38 11.48 -11.51
CA ALA A 216 13.66 11.43 -12.77
C ALA A 216 12.30 10.72 -12.61
N TYR A 217 11.29 11.31 -13.22
CA TYR A 217 9.92 10.82 -13.18
C TYR A 217 9.34 10.79 -14.59
N ILE A 218 8.67 9.71 -14.92
CA ILE A 218 7.80 9.62 -16.08
C ILE A 218 6.50 10.32 -15.73
N VAL A 219 6.04 11.19 -16.59
CA VAL A 219 4.72 11.81 -16.48
C VAL A 219 3.88 11.38 -17.67
N VAL A 220 2.75 10.74 -17.37
CA VAL A 220 1.77 10.29 -18.36
C VAL A 220 0.50 11.10 -18.16
N GLY A 221 -0.10 11.57 -19.27
CA GLY A 221 -1.24 12.47 -19.25
C GLY A 221 -0.84 13.94 -19.03
N GLU A 222 -1.83 14.83 -19.08
CA GLU A 222 -1.60 16.28 -18.98
C GLU A 222 -1.31 16.70 -17.53
N LEU A 223 -0.12 17.23 -17.31
CA LEU A 223 0.31 17.72 -16.01
C LEU A 223 1.30 18.89 -16.15
N SER A 224 0.79 20.11 -15.98
CA SER A 224 1.60 21.32 -16.05
C SER A 224 2.23 21.67 -14.70
N LEU A 225 3.21 20.86 -14.27
CA LEU A 225 3.96 21.10 -13.03
C LEU A 225 5.47 21.16 -13.30
N HIS A 226 6.14 22.09 -12.61
CA HIS A 226 7.59 22.15 -12.62
C HIS A 226 8.20 20.87 -12.01
N PRO A 227 9.33 20.33 -12.52
CA PRO A 227 9.91 19.07 -12.02
C PRO A 227 10.15 19.00 -10.52
N LEU A 228 10.49 20.12 -9.86
CA LEU A 228 10.62 20.17 -8.40
C LEU A 228 9.28 20.01 -7.68
N GLN A 229 8.17 20.49 -8.26
CA GLN A 229 6.84 20.28 -7.71
C GLN A 229 6.45 18.80 -7.82
N ILE A 230 6.74 18.15 -8.97
CA ILE A 230 6.55 16.70 -9.15
C ILE A 230 7.35 15.92 -8.10
N TYR A 231 8.61 16.28 -7.87
CA TYR A 231 9.43 15.68 -6.83
C TYR A 231 8.77 15.79 -5.44
N HIS A 232 8.27 16.96 -5.08
CA HIS A 232 7.64 17.18 -3.77
C HIS A 232 6.33 16.40 -3.62
N GLU A 233 5.49 16.40 -4.66
CA GLU A 233 4.24 15.65 -4.65
C GLU A 233 4.47 14.14 -4.62
N TYR A 234 5.40 13.63 -5.45
CA TYR A 234 5.74 12.22 -5.47
C TYR A 234 6.24 11.72 -4.09
N ARG A 235 6.91 12.55 -3.32
CA ARG A 235 7.35 12.19 -1.97
C ARG A 235 6.20 11.88 -1.00
N LEU A 236 4.99 12.36 -1.26
CA LEU A 236 3.83 11.99 -0.45
C LEU A 236 3.54 10.49 -0.52
N ARG A 237 3.95 9.82 -1.61
CA ARG A 237 3.86 8.36 -1.76
C ARG A 237 4.62 7.61 -0.67
N PHE A 238 5.80 8.08 -0.26
CA PHE A 238 6.63 7.38 0.74
C PHE A 238 5.92 7.16 2.09
N GLY A 239 4.82 7.82 2.32
CA GLY A 239 3.99 7.52 3.48
C GLY A 239 3.42 6.11 3.51
N ILE A 240 3.40 5.36 2.40
CA ILE A 240 2.93 3.98 2.37
C ILE A 240 3.86 3.03 3.13
N GLU A 241 5.16 3.27 3.10
CA GLU A 241 6.11 2.48 3.89
C GLU A 241 5.75 2.51 5.38
N THR A 242 5.31 3.69 5.86
CA THR A 242 4.77 3.82 7.21
C THR A 242 3.46 3.05 7.38
N SER A 243 2.55 3.09 6.39
CA SER A 243 1.28 2.35 6.45
C SER A 243 1.51 0.84 6.48
N TYR A 244 2.42 0.30 5.68
CA TYR A 244 2.76 -1.12 5.72
C TYR A 244 3.46 -1.54 7.03
N ARG A 245 4.32 -0.68 7.57
CA ARG A 245 4.90 -0.92 8.89
C ARG A 245 3.82 -0.97 9.97
N LEU A 246 2.85 -0.06 9.95
CA LEU A 246 1.73 -0.07 10.86
C LEU A 246 0.81 -1.28 10.66
N MET A 247 0.55 -1.68 9.41
CA MET A 247 -0.17 -2.90 9.08
C MET A 247 0.48 -4.13 9.73
N ASN A 248 1.80 -4.26 9.62
CA ASN A 248 2.54 -5.38 10.23
C ASN A 248 2.49 -5.38 11.78
N LEU A 249 2.19 -4.26 12.42
CA LEU A 249 1.99 -4.19 13.88
C LEU A 249 0.62 -4.68 14.32
N VAL A 250 -0.40 -4.64 13.45
CA VAL A 250 -1.77 -5.07 13.76
C VAL A 250 -2.15 -6.39 13.08
N ARG A 251 -1.45 -6.76 12.03
CA ARG A 251 -1.69 -8.02 11.31
C ARG A 251 -1.38 -9.23 12.18
N ALA A 252 -2.29 -10.19 12.24
CA ALA A 252 -2.04 -11.47 12.86
C ALA A 252 -0.88 -12.21 12.16
N ARG A 253 -0.02 -12.82 12.95
CA ARG A 253 1.07 -13.67 12.45
C ARG A 253 0.57 -15.10 12.32
N THR A 254 1.00 -15.80 11.28
CA THR A 254 0.60 -17.17 11.04
C THR A 254 1.71 -17.96 10.36
N THR A 255 1.80 -19.24 10.69
CA THR A 255 2.59 -20.23 9.99
C THR A 255 1.79 -20.99 8.93
N SER A 256 0.50 -20.68 8.78
CA SER A 256 -0.37 -21.33 7.79
C SER A 256 0.18 -21.14 6.37
N LYS A 257 0.05 -22.17 5.55
CA LYS A 257 0.33 -22.11 4.10
C LYS A 257 -0.82 -21.45 3.31
N SER A 258 -2.06 -21.47 3.84
CA SER A 258 -3.24 -20.94 3.16
C SER A 258 -3.08 -19.46 2.77
N SER A 259 -3.12 -19.20 1.49
CA SER A 259 -3.07 -17.86 0.89
C SER A 259 -4.31 -17.04 1.27
N THR A 260 -5.48 -17.68 1.33
CA THR A 260 -6.77 -17.09 1.71
C THR A 260 -6.75 -16.60 3.17
N LEU A 261 -6.26 -17.42 4.11
CA LEU A 261 -6.12 -17.02 5.51
C LEU A 261 -5.13 -15.85 5.68
N ARG A 262 -4.05 -15.86 4.91
CA ARG A 262 -3.07 -14.76 4.93
C ARG A 262 -3.64 -13.48 4.33
N LEU A 263 -4.41 -13.59 3.26
CA LEU A 263 -5.13 -12.45 2.67
C LEU A 263 -6.14 -11.86 3.66
N LEU A 264 -6.91 -12.71 4.36
CA LEU A 264 -7.82 -12.27 5.43
C LEU A 264 -7.08 -11.43 6.47
N TYR A 265 -5.95 -11.90 6.99
CA TYR A 265 -5.20 -11.16 8.01
C TYR A 265 -4.64 -9.83 7.51
N VAL A 266 -4.26 -9.74 6.24
CA VAL A 266 -3.83 -8.48 5.62
C VAL A 266 -5.01 -7.53 5.46
N GLY A 267 -6.14 -8.02 4.94
CA GLY A 267 -7.35 -7.23 4.74
C GLY A 267 -7.90 -6.68 6.05
N VAL A 268 -8.05 -7.51 7.07
CA VAL A 268 -8.48 -7.08 8.42
C VAL A 268 -7.53 -6.03 8.99
N ALA A 269 -6.21 -6.23 8.86
CA ALA A 269 -5.24 -5.25 9.36
C ALA A 269 -5.35 -3.89 8.65
N LEU A 270 -5.57 -3.88 7.34
CA LEU A 270 -5.76 -2.64 6.57
C LEU A 270 -7.09 -1.96 6.94
N THR A 271 -8.16 -2.71 7.14
CA THR A 271 -9.44 -2.19 7.63
C THR A 271 -9.30 -1.56 9.02
N MET A 272 -8.60 -2.23 9.94
CA MET A 272 -8.30 -1.67 11.26
C MET A 272 -7.53 -0.34 11.16
N LEU A 273 -6.62 -0.21 10.20
CA LEU A 273 -5.90 1.04 9.96
C LEU A 273 -6.81 2.12 9.37
N ASN A 274 -7.69 1.77 8.43
CA ASN A 274 -8.67 2.70 7.88
C ASN A 274 -9.59 3.25 8.99
N LEU A 275 -10.12 2.37 9.85
CA LEU A 275 -10.92 2.74 11.00
C LEU A 275 -10.15 3.63 12.00
N TRP A 276 -8.89 3.29 12.27
CA TRP A 276 -8.04 4.12 13.13
C TRP A 276 -7.85 5.54 12.57
N VAL A 277 -7.60 5.65 11.29
CA VAL A 277 -7.50 6.97 10.62
C VAL A 277 -8.83 7.69 10.67
N PHE A 278 -9.94 7.01 10.42
CA PHE A 278 -11.29 7.57 10.51
C PHE A 278 -11.58 8.14 11.91
N VAL A 279 -11.42 7.34 12.96
CA VAL A 279 -11.67 7.76 14.36
C VAL A 279 -10.76 8.93 14.76
N LYS A 280 -9.49 8.91 14.36
CA LYS A 280 -8.57 10.04 14.62
C LYS A 280 -9.08 11.36 14.03
N TRP A 281 -9.64 11.31 12.82
CA TRP A 281 -10.11 12.53 12.16
C TRP A 281 -11.51 12.95 12.52
N THR A 282 -12.35 12.04 13.00
CA THR A 282 -13.73 12.34 13.40
C THR A 282 -13.85 12.67 14.89
N ARG A 283 -13.09 11.99 15.76
CA ARG A 283 -13.22 12.08 17.22
C ARG A 283 -12.05 12.77 17.93
N VAL A 284 -10.84 12.68 17.36
CA VAL A 284 -9.61 13.19 18.01
C VAL A 284 -9.08 14.47 17.36
N ALA A 285 -9.63 14.86 16.21
CA ALA A 285 -9.24 16.09 15.54
C ALA A 285 -9.97 17.30 16.13
N ARG A 286 -9.21 18.31 16.55
CA ARG A 286 -9.75 19.60 17.01
C ARG A 286 -9.83 20.61 15.85
N PRO A 287 -10.88 21.45 15.80
CA PRO A 287 -10.91 22.57 14.86
C PRO A 287 -9.78 23.54 15.18
N ARG A 288 -9.16 24.08 14.15
CA ARG A 288 -8.16 25.15 14.25
C ARG A 288 -8.38 26.12 13.11
N ARG A 289 -7.97 27.38 13.23
CA ARG A 289 -7.99 28.33 12.09
C ARG A 289 -7.24 27.71 10.91
N GLY A 290 -7.90 27.48 9.80
CA GLY A 290 -7.38 26.95 8.54
C GLY A 290 -7.45 25.41 8.39
N ALA A 291 -7.09 24.60 9.37
CA ALA A 291 -7.13 23.14 9.26
C ALA A 291 -7.37 22.44 10.60
N ARG A 292 -7.99 21.26 10.57
CA ARG A 292 -8.13 20.42 11.77
C ARG A 292 -6.77 19.90 12.20
N GLN A 293 -6.46 19.95 13.49
CA GLN A 293 -5.27 19.35 14.09
C GLN A 293 -5.63 18.05 14.79
N VAL A 294 -5.02 16.95 14.37
CA VAL A 294 -5.16 15.67 15.06
C VAL A 294 -4.20 15.60 16.22
N LEU A 295 -4.70 15.35 17.41
CA LEU A 295 -3.89 15.11 18.62
C LEU A 295 -3.41 13.66 18.62
N HIS A 296 -2.36 13.36 17.87
CA HIS A 296 -1.85 11.99 17.66
C HIS A 296 -1.53 11.25 18.97
N ARG A 297 -1.17 11.98 20.03
CA ARG A 297 -0.85 11.40 21.36
C ARG A 297 -2.07 10.79 22.05
N LEU A 298 -3.29 11.23 21.74
CA LEU A 298 -4.51 10.74 22.39
C LEU A 298 -4.89 9.34 21.92
N LEU A 299 -4.63 9.03 20.65
CA LEU A 299 -4.97 7.73 20.07
C LEU A 299 -3.80 7.14 19.25
N PRO A 300 -2.68 6.76 19.90
CA PRO A 300 -1.64 5.99 19.23
C PRO A 300 -2.19 4.61 18.83
N LEU A 301 -1.57 3.95 17.85
CA LEU A 301 -2.02 2.66 17.34
C LEU A 301 -2.10 1.58 18.43
N ALA A 302 -1.17 1.58 19.39
CA ALA A 302 -1.19 0.65 20.52
C ALA A 302 -2.47 0.81 21.37
N ARG A 303 -2.84 2.05 21.70
CA ARG A 303 -4.08 2.33 22.45
C ARG A 303 -5.33 1.97 21.63
N TRP A 304 -5.31 2.20 20.33
CA TRP A 304 -6.38 1.78 19.43
C TRP A 304 -6.59 0.27 19.43
N ARG A 305 -5.50 -0.51 19.40
CA ARG A 305 -5.56 -1.98 19.49
C ARG A 305 -6.18 -2.46 20.80
N LEU A 306 -5.76 -1.89 21.92
CA LEU A 306 -6.32 -2.21 23.23
C LEU A 306 -7.79 -1.86 23.31
N TRP A 307 -8.18 -0.67 22.83
CA TRP A 307 -9.58 -0.26 22.82
C TRP A 307 -10.44 -1.20 21.94
N LEU A 308 -9.97 -1.57 20.75
CA LEU A 308 -10.68 -2.54 19.92
C LEU A 308 -10.82 -3.89 20.60
N TRP A 309 -9.78 -4.35 21.28
CA TRP A 309 -9.81 -5.59 22.04
C TRP A 309 -10.89 -5.56 23.12
N GLU A 310 -10.97 -4.49 23.89
CA GLU A 310 -12.01 -4.32 24.91
C GLU A 310 -13.43 -4.28 24.30
N VAL A 311 -13.61 -3.58 23.19
CA VAL A 311 -14.90 -3.54 22.49
C VAL A 311 -15.31 -4.94 22.01
N VAL A 312 -14.39 -5.72 21.47
CA VAL A 312 -14.66 -7.10 21.01
C VAL A 312 -15.00 -7.98 22.20
N LYS A 313 -14.25 -7.90 23.29
CA LYS A 313 -14.55 -8.67 24.52
C LYS A 313 -15.95 -8.39 25.05
N GLN A 314 -16.28 -7.12 25.23
CA GLN A 314 -17.61 -6.71 25.70
C GLN A 314 -18.73 -7.21 24.78
N ARG A 315 -18.53 -7.14 23.48
CA ARG A 315 -19.56 -7.54 22.52
C ARG A 315 -19.74 -9.06 22.41
N GLN A 316 -18.68 -9.82 22.66
CA GLN A 316 -18.67 -11.28 22.61
C GLN A 316 -18.93 -11.92 23.99
N GLY A 317 -19.14 -11.11 25.03
CA GLY A 317 -19.34 -11.61 26.37
C GLY A 317 -18.08 -12.19 27.04
N PHE A 318 -16.90 -11.92 26.51
CA PHE A 318 -15.64 -12.31 27.13
C PHE A 318 -15.36 -11.39 28.32
N ASN A 319 -15.71 -11.80 29.53
CA ASN A 319 -15.32 -11.13 30.75
C ASN A 319 -13.96 -11.68 31.20
N MET A 320 -12.99 -10.80 31.44
CA MET A 320 -11.80 -11.19 32.20
C MET A 320 -12.09 -11.04 33.68
N GLU A 321 -12.34 -12.11 34.38
CA GLU A 321 -12.22 -12.15 35.83
C GLU A 321 -10.76 -12.45 36.18
N ILE A 322 -10.15 -11.56 36.94
CA ILE A 322 -8.87 -11.85 37.61
C ILE A 322 -9.24 -12.63 38.86
N VAL A 323 -9.22 -13.95 38.77
CA VAL A 323 -9.32 -14.78 39.97
C VAL A 323 -8.00 -14.65 40.75
N VAL A 324 -8.01 -13.88 41.81
CA VAL A 324 -6.90 -13.85 42.76
C VAL A 324 -6.97 -15.15 43.54
N PRO A 325 -5.95 -16.03 43.48
CA PRO A 325 -5.96 -17.22 44.32
C PRO A 325 -6.10 -16.80 45.80
N SER A 326 -7.09 -17.34 46.46
CA SER A 326 -7.17 -17.16 47.91
C SER A 326 -5.89 -17.71 48.55
N ALA A 327 -5.20 -16.88 49.31
CA ALA A 327 -4.06 -17.32 50.08
C ALA A 327 -4.46 -18.53 50.95
N ALA A 328 -3.81 -19.67 50.77
CA ALA A 328 -3.95 -20.84 51.57
C ALA A 328 -3.22 -20.65 52.91
#